data_bde97f429140acea161032f6716ecd47
#
_entry.id   bde97f429140acea161032f6716ecd47
#
_cell.length_a   1.000
_cell.length_b   1.000
_cell.length_c   1.000
_cell.angle_alpha   90.00
_cell.angle_beta   90.00
_cell.angle_gamma   90.00
#
_symmetry.space_group_name_H-M   'P 1'
#
loop_
_entity.id
_entity.type
_entity.pdbx_description
1 polymer ?
#
loop_
_entity_poly.entity_id
_entity_poly.type
_entity_poly.pdbx_seq_one_letter_code
_entity_poly.pdbx_strand_id
1 'polypeptide(L)'
;MSNEIPFDVSFNFVPRAARPPKPRSYGLTEIRAPYYATFGTRHLRDVFDVAAPWVDGIKWAGGSFALVPPEQVRAFSDIAHEHDAYVSSGGWIETVLRYGDDAVDQYLKEAKEVGFDVIEISTGFIMLSTSGLQRLVEKVVKAGLKAKPELGIQIGSGGDSSEAELAAEGAKDIGDLIDRGK
;
A
#
# COMPACT_ATOMS: atom_id res chain seq x y z
N MET A 1 -27.33 -3.46 12.19
CA MET A 1 -26.41 -4.60 12.10
C MET A 1 -25.39 -4.40 13.19
N SER A 2 -25.30 -5.31 14.14
CA SER A 2 -24.35 -5.20 15.27
C SER A 2 -22.93 -5.30 14.73
N ASN A 3 -22.13 -4.28 15.00
CA ASN A 3 -20.68 -4.28 14.74
C ASN A 3 -19.98 -5.16 15.78
N GLU A 4 -20.40 -6.41 15.90
CA GLU A 4 -19.80 -7.33 16.86
C GLU A 4 -18.43 -7.75 16.34
N ILE A 5 -17.42 -7.41 17.10
CA ILE A 5 -16.09 -7.97 16.97
C ILE A 5 -16.23 -9.46 17.32
N PRO A 6 -15.68 -10.37 16.50
CA PRO A 6 -15.94 -11.80 16.65
C PRO A 6 -15.29 -12.46 17.87
N PHE A 7 -14.68 -11.68 18.76
CA PHE A 7 -14.09 -12.13 20.02
C PHE A 7 -14.11 -11.04 21.08
N ASP A 8 -14.05 -11.44 22.35
CA ASP A 8 -13.92 -10.52 23.46
C ASP A 8 -12.56 -9.81 23.42
N VAL A 9 -12.61 -8.50 23.47
CA VAL A 9 -11.40 -7.66 23.50
C VAL A 9 -11.17 -7.13 24.90
N SER A 10 -9.90 -7.04 25.30
CA SER A 10 -9.51 -6.44 26.57
C SER A 10 -10.01 -4.99 26.66
N PHE A 11 -10.30 -4.55 27.87
CA PHE A 11 -10.78 -3.18 28.15
C PHE A 11 -12.05 -2.80 27.39
N ASN A 12 -12.98 -3.73 27.27
CA ASN A 12 -14.22 -3.57 26.51
C ASN A 12 -15.15 -2.46 27.06
N PHE A 13 -14.90 -1.96 28.28
CA PHE A 13 -15.61 -0.82 28.86
C PHE A 13 -15.26 0.52 28.22
N VAL A 14 -14.19 0.59 27.42
CA VAL A 14 -13.80 1.80 26.68
C VAL A 14 -14.55 1.82 25.35
N PRO A 15 -15.37 2.85 25.09
CA PRO A 15 -16.05 2.98 23.80
C PRO A 15 -15.08 3.01 22.63
N ARG A 16 -15.36 2.25 21.57
CA ARG A 16 -14.59 2.21 20.33
C ARG A 16 -15.39 2.79 19.18
N ALA A 17 -14.67 3.40 18.23
CA ALA A 17 -15.29 3.82 17.01
C ALA A 17 -15.83 2.60 16.23
N ALA A 18 -17.06 2.72 15.76
CA ALA A 18 -17.65 1.69 14.91
C ALA A 18 -16.89 1.63 13.57
N ARG A 19 -16.61 0.42 13.11
CA ARG A 19 -16.00 0.17 11.80
C ARG A 19 -16.93 -0.71 10.96
N PRO A 20 -17.02 -0.48 9.63
CA PRO A 20 -17.78 -1.36 8.78
C PRO A 20 -17.20 -2.79 8.80
N PRO A 21 -18.01 -3.82 8.47
CA PRO A 21 -17.50 -5.18 8.31
C PRO A 21 -16.50 -5.26 7.15
N LYS A 22 -15.64 -6.26 7.17
CA LYS A 22 -14.73 -6.57 6.06
C LYS A 22 -15.48 -7.29 4.91
N PRO A 23 -15.01 -7.17 3.67
CA PRO A 23 -13.95 -6.25 3.21
C PRO A 23 -14.43 -4.79 3.22
N ARG A 24 -13.59 -3.89 3.70
CA ARG A 24 -13.92 -2.46 3.85
C ARG A 24 -13.59 -1.66 2.59
N SER A 25 -14.39 -0.63 2.31
CA SER A 25 -14.12 0.32 1.23
C SER A 25 -13.56 1.66 1.72
N TYR A 26 -13.62 1.92 3.03
CA TYR A 26 -13.08 3.12 3.67
C TYR A 26 -12.65 2.80 5.11
N GLY A 27 -11.85 3.69 5.71
CA GLY A 27 -11.30 3.48 7.05
C GLY A 27 -10.38 2.28 7.11
N LEU A 28 -9.59 2.06 6.05
CA LEU A 28 -8.72 0.90 5.91
C LEU A 28 -7.52 1.00 6.85
N THR A 29 -7.14 -0.13 7.42
CA THR A 29 -5.90 -0.30 8.16
C THR A 29 -4.96 -1.20 7.37
N GLU A 30 -3.88 -0.62 6.89
CA GLU A 30 -2.79 -1.35 6.26
C GLU A 30 -1.65 -1.52 7.26
N ILE A 31 -1.26 -2.74 7.52
CA ILE A 31 -0.07 -3.03 8.30
C ILE A 31 1.14 -3.21 7.39
N ARG A 32 2.30 -2.86 7.90
CA ARG A 32 3.54 -2.87 7.15
C ARG A 32 4.44 -4.00 7.61
N ALA A 33 4.93 -4.78 6.66
CA ALA A 33 5.96 -5.75 6.93
C ALA A 33 7.24 -5.05 7.45
N PRO A 34 7.94 -5.60 8.43
CA PRO A 34 9.11 -4.97 8.99
C PRO A 34 10.21 -4.81 7.94
N TYR A 35 10.87 -3.66 7.94
CA TYR A 35 12.00 -3.38 7.04
C TYR A 35 13.25 -4.18 7.37
N TYR A 36 13.44 -4.51 8.64
CA TYR A 36 14.70 -4.97 9.19
C TYR A 36 14.73 -6.46 9.52
N ALA A 37 13.60 -7.13 9.39
CA ALA A 37 13.47 -8.55 9.59
C ALA A 37 12.53 -9.15 8.55
N THR A 38 13.01 -10.12 7.81
CA THR A 38 12.13 -10.98 7.04
C THR A 38 11.35 -11.85 8.02
N PHE A 39 10.03 -11.87 7.89
CA PHE A 39 9.22 -12.82 8.61
C PHE A 39 8.53 -13.77 7.63
N GLY A 40 8.43 -15.00 8.02
CA GLY A 40 7.78 -16.02 7.22
C GLY A 40 6.26 -16.05 7.42
N THR A 41 5.62 -16.92 6.66
CA THR A 41 4.17 -17.14 6.68
C THR A 41 3.61 -17.50 8.06
N ARG A 42 4.39 -18.14 8.93
CA ARG A 42 3.97 -18.43 10.31
C ARG A 42 3.73 -17.18 11.12
N HIS A 43 4.66 -16.21 11.05
CA HIS A 43 4.48 -14.93 11.74
C HIS A 43 3.26 -14.16 11.22
N LEU A 44 3.01 -14.22 9.91
CA LEU A 44 1.81 -13.59 9.34
C LEU A 44 0.53 -14.22 9.88
N ARG A 45 0.49 -15.56 10.03
CA ARG A 45 -0.65 -16.25 10.65
C ARG A 45 -0.83 -15.81 12.09
N ASP A 46 0.25 -15.75 12.89
CA ASP A 46 0.20 -15.25 14.27
C ASP A 46 -0.37 -13.82 14.35
N VAL A 47 -0.04 -12.96 13.38
CA VAL A 47 -0.61 -11.60 13.31
C VAL A 47 -2.11 -11.64 13.03
N PHE A 48 -2.57 -12.47 12.11
CA PHE A 48 -3.98 -12.57 11.78
C PHE A 48 -4.79 -13.27 12.87
N ASP A 49 -4.21 -14.21 13.62
CA ASP A 49 -4.86 -14.85 14.75
C ASP A 49 -5.32 -13.83 15.81
N VAL A 50 -4.58 -12.72 15.96
CA VAL A 50 -4.91 -11.69 16.96
C VAL A 50 -5.49 -10.41 16.35
N ALA A 51 -5.24 -10.11 15.08
CA ALA A 51 -5.53 -8.81 14.50
C ALA A 51 -6.39 -8.84 13.23
N ALA A 52 -6.80 -10.00 12.73
CA ALA A 52 -7.55 -10.11 11.48
C ALA A 52 -8.74 -9.16 11.36
N PRO A 53 -9.59 -8.93 12.38
CA PRO A 53 -10.72 -8.02 12.27
C PRO A 53 -10.32 -6.55 12.04
N TRP A 54 -9.09 -6.20 12.34
CA TRP A 54 -8.59 -4.83 12.28
C TRP A 54 -7.76 -4.53 11.04
N VAL A 55 -7.19 -5.57 10.39
CA VAL A 55 -6.26 -5.45 9.28
C VAL A 55 -6.98 -5.62 7.96
N ASP A 56 -6.91 -4.62 7.10
CA ASP A 56 -7.53 -4.61 5.76
C ASP A 56 -6.51 -4.83 4.65
N GLY A 57 -5.24 -4.62 4.94
CA GLY A 57 -4.19 -4.83 3.96
C GLY A 57 -2.81 -5.01 4.59
N ILE A 58 -1.93 -5.60 3.81
CA ILE A 58 -0.52 -5.80 4.15
C ILE A 58 0.35 -5.16 3.08
N LYS A 59 1.27 -4.32 3.52
CA LYS A 59 2.24 -3.67 2.66
C LYS A 59 3.61 -4.31 2.78
N TRP A 60 4.16 -4.76 1.69
CA TRP A 60 5.58 -5.09 1.60
C TRP A 60 6.41 -3.81 1.64
N ALA A 61 7.31 -3.72 2.60
CA ALA A 61 8.12 -2.53 2.78
C ALA A 61 9.34 -2.53 1.85
N GLY A 62 9.57 -1.39 1.17
CA GLY A 62 10.81 -1.13 0.44
C GLY A 62 11.23 -2.17 -0.61
N GLY A 63 10.28 -2.93 -1.15
CA GLY A 63 10.60 -3.97 -2.13
C GLY A 63 11.23 -5.23 -1.53
N SER A 64 11.08 -5.46 -0.22
CA SER A 64 11.64 -6.63 0.46
C SER A 64 11.19 -7.97 -0.15
N PHE A 65 10.05 -8.02 -0.83
CA PHE A 65 9.61 -9.19 -1.58
C PHE A 65 10.57 -9.61 -2.70
N ALA A 66 11.34 -8.68 -3.27
CA ALA A 66 12.31 -8.98 -4.32
C ALA A 66 13.50 -9.83 -3.82
N LEU A 67 13.63 -10.00 -2.52
CA LEU A 67 14.64 -10.85 -1.86
C LEU A 67 14.08 -12.20 -1.41
N VAL A 68 12.81 -12.46 -1.71
CA VAL A 68 12.06 -13.65 -1.26
C VAL A 68 11.67 -14.50 -2.49
N PRO A 69 11.77 -15.84 -2.42
CA PRO A 69 11.32 -16.69 -3.51
C PRO A 69 9.85 -16.44 -3.88
N PRO A 70 9.48 -16.43 -5.18
CA PRO A 70 8.13 -16.09 -5.64
C PRO A 70 7.02 -16.93 -4.99
N GLU A 71 7.28 -18.22 -4.77
CA GLU A 71 6.32 -19.11 -4.10
C GLU A 71 6.05 -18.71 -2.64
N GLN A 72 7.03 -18.11 -1.96
CA GLN A 72 6.85 -17.60 -0.61
C GLN A 72 6.09 -16.27 -0.60
N VAL A 73 6.32 -15.41 -1.59
CA VAL A 73 5.54 -14.17 -1.76
C VAL A 73 4.08 -14.52 -2.04
N ARG A 74 3.84 -15.51 -2.92
CA ARG A 74 2.48 -15.99 -3.19
C ARG A 74 1.81 -16.55 -1.94
N ALA A 75 2.49 -17.46 -1.22
CA ALA A 75 1.94 -18.05 0.01
C ALA A 75 1.61 -16.97 1.07
N PHE A 76 2.36 -15.88 1.10
CA PHE A 76 2.08 -14.74 1.95
C PHE A 76 0.81 -14.00 1.50
N SER A 77 0.65 -13.79 0.19
CA SER A 77 -0.55 -13.18 -0.38
C SER A 77 -1.79 -14.04 -0.15
N ASP A 78 -1.68 -15.34 -0.32
CA ASP A 78 -2.78 -16.28 -0.10
C ASP A 78 -3.29 -16.21 1.35
N ILE A 79 -2.38 -16.15 2.35
CA ILE A 79 -2.75 -15.98 3.76
C ILE A 79 -3.47 -14.65 3.99
N ALA A 80 -3.01 -13.56 3.39
CA ALA A 80 -3.70 -12.27 3.51
C ALA A 80 -5.12 -12.34 2.95
N HIS A 81 -5.29 -12.97 1.78
CA HIS A 81 -6.59 -13.15 1.13
C HIS A 81 -7.54 -14.06 1.94
N GLU A 82 -7.03 -15.10 2.63
CA GLU A 82 -7.82 -15.93 3.57
C GLU A 82 -8.52 -15.09 4.65
N HIS A 83 -7.99 -13.89 4.94
CA HIS A 83 -8.49 -12.96 5.95
C HIS A 83 -9.10 -11.67 5.37
N ASP A 84 -9.53 -11.66 4.10
CA ASP A 84 -10.06 -10.48 3.42
C ASP A 84 -9.12 -9.26 3.51
N ALA A 85 -7.82 -9.48 3.44
CA ALA A 85 -6.81 -8.43 3.44
C ALA A 85 -6.10 -8.38 2.08
N TYR A 86 -6.01 -7.17 1.50
CA TYR A 86 -5.27 -6.97 0.25
C TYR A 86 -3.76 -6.94 0.48
N VAL A 87 -2.98 -7.16 -0.58
CA VAL A 87 -1.53 -7.08 -0.55
C VAL A 87 -1.03 -5.94 -1.42
N SER A 88 -0.17 -5.09 -0.84
CA SER A 88 0.42 -3.92 -1.50
C SER A 88 1.93 -4.09 -1.68
N SER A 89 2.44 -3.66 -2.83
CA SER A 89 3.85 -3.81 -3.21
C SER A 89 4.82 -2.87 -2.48
N GLY A 90 4.31 -1.83 -1.81
CA GLY A 90 5.18 -0.71 -1.42
C GLY A 90 5.80 0.00 -2.62
N GLY A 91 6.71 0.92 -2.37
CA GLY A 91 7.28 1.84 -3.37
C GLY A 91 8.30 1.24 -4.34
N TRP A 92 8.35 -0.07 -4.55
CA TRP A 92 9.34 -0.74 -5.41
C TRP A 92 9.31 -0.28 -6.87
N ILE A 93 8.19 0.24 -7.34
CA ILE A 93 8.03 0.72 -8.72
C ILE A 93 9.07 1.80 -9.09
N GLU A 94 9.54 2.59 -8.12
CA GLU A 94 10.60 3.57 -8.36
C GLU A 94 11.92 2.93 -8.82
N THR A 95 12.23 1.77 -8.29
CA THR A 95 13.39 0.98 -8.73
C THR A 95 13.18 0.46 -10.16
N VAL A 96 11.99 -0.01 -10.46
CA VAL A 96 11.65 -0.60 -11.77
C VAL A 96 11.64 0.44 -12.88
N LEU A 97 11.13 1.65 -12.61
CA LEU A 97 11.06 2.75 -13.58
C LEU A 97 12.42 3.11 -14.19
N ARG A 98 13.51 2.83 -13.50
CA ARG A 98 14.88 3.06 -14.00
C ARG A 98 15.25 2.17 -15.19
N TYR A 99 14.51 1.08 -15.39
CA TYR A 99 14.76 0.10 -16.46
C TYR A 99 13.80 0.25 -17.64
N GLY A 100 12.92 1.25 -17.61
CA GLY A 100 12.02 1.59 -18.72
C GLY A 100 10.66 0.90 -18.69
N ASP A 101 9.87 1.17 -19.72
CA ASP A 101 8.46 0.78 -19.79
C ASP A 101 8.25 -0.74 -19.83
N ASP A 102 9.11 -1.48 -20.54
CA ASP A 102 9.01 -2.95 -20.63
C ASP A 102 9.23 -3.60 -19.26
N ALA A 103 10.15 -3.04 -18.46
CA ALA A 103 10.38 -3.52 -17.10
C ALA A 103 9.16 -3.24 -16.19
N VAL A 104 8.48 -2.12 -16.38
CA VAL A 104 7.24 -1.82 -15.66
C VAL A 104 6.14 -2.83 -16.03
N ASP A 105 6.00 -3.15 -17.31
CA ASP A 105 5.01 -4.15 -17.76
C ASP A 105 5.30 -5.54 -17.18
N GLN A 106 6.57 -5.95 -17.20
CA GLN A 106 6.98 -7.20 -16.59
C GLN A 106 6.73 -7.22 -15.08
N TYR A 107 7.06 -6.14 -14.39
CA TYR A 107 6.80 -6.00 -12.96
C TYR A 107 5.32 -6.12 -12.60
N LEU A 108 4.44 -5.43 -13.33
CA LEU A 108 3.00 -5.49 -13.10
C LEU A 108 2.44 -6.91 -13.32
N LYS A 109 2.94 -7.60 -14.33
CA LYS A 109 2.59 -8.99 -14.61
C LYS A 109 3.00 -9.90 -13.44
N GLU A 110 4.27 -9.85 -13.04
CA GLU A 110 4.79 -10.68 -11.94
C GLU A 110 4.13 -10.34 -10.60
N ALA A 111 3.90 -9.07 -10.30
CA ALA A 111 3.17 -8.64 -9.11
C ALA A 111 1.80 -9.30 -9.02
N LYS A 112 1.06 -9.34 -10.13
CA LYS A 112 -0.23 -10.02 -10.19
C LYS A 112 -0.09 -11.53 -10.01
N GLU A 113 0.92 -12.14 -10.60
CA GLU A 113 1.18 -13.58 -10.49
C GLU A 113 1.49 -14.00 -9.05
N VAL A 114 2.14 -13.17 -8.25
CA VAL A 114 2.42 -13.44 -6.84
C VAL A 114 1.30 -12.97 -5.90
N GLY A 115 0.18 -12.49 -6.44
CA GLY A 115 -1.03 -12.18 -5.68
C GLY A 115 -1.08 -10.77 -5.08
N PHE A 116 -0.36 -9.80 -5.65
CA PHE A 116 -0.56 -8.42 -5.24
C PHE A 116 -1.87 -7.86 -5.79
N ASP A 117 -2.54 -7.04 -4.99
CA ASP A 117 -3.78 -6.35 -5.35
C ASP A 117 -3.55 -4.87 -5.65
N VAL A 118 -2.57 -4.28 -4.98
CA VAL A 118 -2.31 -2.84 -4.98
C VAL A 118 -0.85 -2.57 -5.32
N ILE A 119 -0.64 -1.72 -6.31
CA ILE A 119 0.68 -1.16 -6.62
C ILE A 119 0.76 0.25 -6.07
N GLU A 120 1.66 0.44 -5.13
CA GLU A 120 1.98 1.76 -4.62
C GLU A 120 2.88 2.49 -5.60
N ILE A 121 2.41 3.63 -6.06
CA ILE A 121 3.15 4.51 -6.96
C ILE A 121 3.78 5.59 -6.10
N SER A 122 4.94 5.28 -5.56
CA SER A 122 5.74 6.18 -4.75
C SER A 122 6.56 7.13 -5.63
N THR A 123 6.80 8.31 -5.13
CA THR A 123 7.67 9.33 -5.74
C THR A 123 8.70 9.86 -4.74
N GLY A 124 9.14 8.98 -3.83
CA GLY A 124 10.07 9.34 -2.75
C GLY A 124 11.50 9.59 -3.21
N PHE A 125 11.95 8.92 -4.28
CA PHE A 125 13.32 9.01 -4.78
C PHE A 125 13.41 9.56 -6.21
N ILE A 126 12.31 9.54 -6.95
CA ILE A 126 12.25 10.05 -8.32
C ILE A 126 11.09 11.03 -8.46
N MET A 127 11.31 12.09 -9.21
CA MET A 127 10.24 13.02 -9.55
C MET A 127 9.58 12.59 -10.85
N LEU A 128 8.27 12.43 -10.82
CA LEU A 128 7.45 12.23 -11.99
C LEU A 128 6.64 13.50 -12.27
N SER A 129 6.51 13.87 -13.54
CA SER A 129 5.54 14.88 -13.93
C SER A 129 4.12 14.36 -13.66
N THR A 130 3.16 15.26 -13.44
CA THR A 130 1.75 14.88 -13.28
C THR A 130 1.27 13.96 -14.40
N SER A 131 1.62 14.26 -15.66
CA SER A 131 1.27 13.41 -16.80
C SER A 131 1.98 12.05 -16.78
N GLY A 132 3.20 11.99 -16.24
CA GLY A 132 3.93 10.73 -16.03
C GLY A 132 3.26 9.86 -14.98
N LEU A 133 2.85 10.47 -13.87
CA LEU A 133 2.11 9.79 -12.81
C LEU A 133 0.75 9.27 -13.32
N GLN A 134 0.01 10.07 -14.07
CA GLN A 134 -1.27 9.65 -14.67
C GLN A 134 -1.10 8.44 -15.59
N ARG A 135 -0.12 8.46 -16.50
CA ARG A 135 0.17 7.32 -17.38
C ARG A 135 0.52 6.06 -16.59
N LEU A 136 1.26 6.20 -15.48
CA LEU A 136 1.62 5.07 -14.65
C LEU A 136 0.40 4.50 -13.91
N VAL A 137 -0.48 5.36 -13.38
CA VAL A 137 -1.77 4.94 -12.80
C VAL A 137 -2.60 4.17 -13.83
N GLU A 138 -2.76 4.71 -15.04
CA GLU A 138 -3.50 4.05 -16.12
C GLU A 138 -2.89 2.69 -16.47
N LYS A 139 -1.56 2.59 -16.51
CA LYS A 139 -0.83 1.34 -16.78
C LYS A 139 -1.11 0.27 -15.71
N VAL A 140 -1.07 0.64 -14.44
CA VAL A 140 -1.40 -0.24 -13.31
C VAL A 140 -2.85 -0.72 -13.38
N VAL A 141 -3.79 0.20 -13.61
CA VAL A 141 -5.22 -0.14 -13.72
C VAL A 141 -5.47 -1.04 -14.93
N LYS A 142 -4.84 -0.77 -16.07
CA LYS A 142 -4.93 -1.62 -17.27
C LYS A 142 -4.39 -3.04 -17.04
N ALA A 143 -3.40 -3.20 -16.18
CA ALA A 143 -2.90 -4.52 -15.77
C ALA A 143 -3.88 -5.26 -14.85
N GLY A 144 -4.97 -4.63 -14.41
CA GLY A 144 -5.98 -5.21 -13.53
C GLY A 144 -5.57 -5.18 -12.05
N LEU A 145 -4.73 -4.22 -11.68
CA LEU A 145 -4.30 -3.95 -10.32
C LEU A 145 -4.87 -2.60 -9.86
N LYS A 146 -4.93 -2.39 -8.55
CA LYS A 146 -5.30 -1.08 -7.98
C LYS A 146 -4.06 -0.20 -7.88
N ALA A 147 -4.16 1.03 -8.36
CA ALA A 147 -3.11 2.02 -8.20
C ALA A 147 -3.29 2.78 -6.87
N LYS A 148 -2.22 2.91 -6.12
CA LYS A 148 -2.16 3.72 -4.89
C LYS A 148 -1.04 4.75 -5.04
N PRO A 149 -1.30 5.91 -5.68
CA PRO A 149 -0.31 6.97 -5.78
C PRO A 149 -0.06 7.56 -4.39
N GLU A 150 1.20 7.63 -4.01
CA GLU A 150 1.66 8.36 -2.83
C GLU A 150 2.10 9.76 -3.26
N LEU A 151 1.29 10.74 -2.90
CA LEU A 151 1.63 12.14 -3.05
C LEU A 151 2.19 12.60 -1.70
N GLY A 152 3.50 12.62 -1.59
CA GLY A 152 4.20 13.05 -0.39
C GLY A 152 4.71 14.47 -0.53
N ILE A 153 4.43 15.29 0.45
CA ILE A 153 5.23 16.49 0.70
C ILE A 153 6.48 15.98 1.42
N GLN A 154 7.60 15.91 0.70
CA GLN A 154 8.87 15.67 1.38
C GLN A 154 9.30 16.96 2.06
N ILE A 155 9.05 17.04 3.33
CA ILE A 155 9.64 18.07 4.18
C ILE A 155 11.11 17.67 4.32
N GLY A 156 11.98 18.36 3.60
CA GLY A 156 13.41 18.18 3.76
C GLY A 156 13.82 18.48 5.18
N SER A 157 14.38 17.53 5.88
CA SER A 157 14.98 17.75 7.18
C SER A 157 16.16 18.70 7.00
N GLY A 158 15.98 19.98 7.37
CA GLY A 158 17.08 20.91 7.49
C GLY A 158 17.04 22.19 6.66
N GLY A 159 15.92 22.61 6.14
CA GLY A 159 15.78 23.93 5.53
C GLY A 159 14.83 24.83 6.30
N ASP A 160 15.25 26.06 6.55
CA ASP A 160 14.39 27.16 7.01
C ASP A 160 13.40 27.63 5.94
N SER A 161 13.30 26.92 4.83
CA SER A 161 12.30 27.18 3.81
C SER A 161 10.95 26.79 4.38
N SER A 162 10.05 27.72 4.30
CA SER A 162 8.74 27.66 4.85
C SER A 162 8.08 26.29 4.57
N GLU A 163 8.02 25.44 5.57
CA GLU A 163 7.22 24.21 5.57
C GLU A 163 5.80 24.49 5.07
N ALA A 164 5.31 25.70 5.33
CA ALA A 164 4.01 26.19 4.88
C ALA A 164 3.95 26.39 3.34
N GLU A 165 5.00 26.86 2.69
CA GLU A 165 5.03 27.01 1.22
C GLU A 165 5.11 25.66 0.52
N LEU A 166 5.97 24.76 1.00
CA LEU A 166 6.05 23.38 0.49
C LEU A 166 4.75 22.62 0.72
N ALA A 167 4.11 22.81 1.86
CA ALA A 167 2.81 22.24 2.17
C ALA A 167 1.71 22.81 1.26
N ALA A 168 1.74 24.11 0.96
CA ALA A 168 0.77 24.75 0.07
C ALA A 168 0.94 24.32 -1.39
N GLU A 169 2.18 24.14 -1.86
CA GLU A 169 2.45 23.61 -3.21
C GLU A 169 2.00 22.16 -3.34
N GLY A 170 2.33 21.31 -2.36
CA GLY A 170 1.89 19.91 -2.36
C GLY A 170 0.36 19.78 -2.28
N ALA A 171 -0.30 20.62 -1.49
CA ALA A 171 -1.76 20.63 -1.42
C ALA A 171 -2.42 21.06 -2.74
N LYS A 172 -1.79 21.98 -3.46
CA LYS A 172 -2.24 22.42 -4.79
C LYS A 172 -2.09 21.29 -5.80
N ASP A 173 -0.95 20.59 -5.81
CA ASP A 173 -0.71 19.45 -6.70
C ASP A 173 -1.69 18.30 -6.45
N ILE A 174 -2.02 18.04 -5.19
CA ILE A 174 -3.05 17.07 -4.80
C ILE A 174 -4.43 17.51 -5.30
N GLY A 175 -4.78 18.79 -5.14
CA GLY A 175 -6.02 19.37 -5.65
C GLY A 175 -6.14 19.21 -7.16
N ASP A 176 -5.10 19.56 -7.89
CA ASP A 176 -5.04 19.43 -9.34
C ASP A 176 -5.15 17.97 -9.82
N LEU A 177 -4.61 17.01 -9.08
CA LEU A 177 -4.73 15.59 -9.38
C LEU A 177 -6.15 15.05 -9.13
N ILE A 178 -6.79 15.48 -8.04
CA ILE A 178 -8.17 15.11 -7.72
C ILE A 178 -9.13 15.67 -8.77
N ASP A 179 -8.94 16.92 -9.19
CA ASP A 179 -9.81 17.57 -10.18
C ASP A 179 -9.66 17.00 -11.60
N ARG A 180 -8.49 16.44 -11.94
CA ARG A 180 -8.26 15.75 -13.21
C ARG A 180 -8.68 14.28 -13.22
N GLY A 181 -8.89 13.70 -12.04
CA GLY A 181 -9.34 12.31 -11.87
C GLY A 181 -10.88 12.14 -11.83
N LYS A 182 -11.62 13.25 -11.96
CA LYS A 182 -13.07 13.28 -12.11
C LYS A 182 -13.46 13.28 -13.58
#